data_cf6244dbb718b30557a208c94d86c02a
#
_entry.id   cf6244dbb718b30557a208c94d86c02a
#
_cell.length_a   1.000
_cell.length_b   1.000
_cell.length_c   1.000
_cell.angle_alpha   90.00
_cell.angle_beta   90.00
_cell.angle_gamma   90.00
#
_symmetry.space_group_name_H-M   'P 1'
#
loop_
_entity.id
_entity.type
_entity.pdbx_description
1 polymer ?
#
loop_
_entity_poly.entity_id
_entity_poly.type
_entity_poly.pdbx_seq_one_letter_code
_entity_poly.pdbx_strand_id
1 'polypeptide(L)'
;MIKIEIFRTLVGKVSGYAVTGHSDMAEYGQDIVCAGISSLAQTALLGIGKHLHREVDYKVASGDLRVKLKSEPDDLTEAILETMILGFVEIEKINPKSVRILEHRR
;
A
#
# COMPACT_ATOMS: atom_id res chain seq x y z
N MET A 1 0.01 -12.68 -9.18
CA MET A 1 -0.04 -12.49 -7.70
C MET A 1 0.41 -11.09 -7.35
N ILE A 2 -0.42 -10.38 -6.63
CA ILE A 2 -0.09 -9.05 -6.12
C ILE A 2 0.45 -9.24 -4.71
N LYS A 3 1.63 -8.72 -4.47
CA LYS A 3 2.26 -8.76 -3.15
C LYS A 3 2.21 -7.36 -2.53
N ILE A 4 1.64 -7.25 -1.36
CA ILE A 4 1.60 -6.02 -0.59
C ILE A 4 2.51 -6.20 0.61
N GLU A 5 3.45 -5.28 0.79
CA GLU A 5 4.35 -5.29 1.94
C GLU A 5 4.08 -4.04 2.76
N ILE A 6 3.88 -4.24 4.06
CA ILE A 6 3.66 -3.16 5.01
C ILE A 6 4.88 -3.13 5.92
N PHE A 7 5.53 -1.97 6.01
CA PHE A 7 6.70 -1.79 6.86
C PHE A 7 6.29 -1.02 8.10
N ARG A 8 6.55 -1.63 9.26
CA ARG A 8 6.22 -1.03 10.55
C ARG A 8 7.49 -0.81 11.36
N THR A 9 7.48 0.23 12.19
CA THR A 9 8.53 0.45 13.18
C THR A 9 8.41 -0.61 14.28
N LEU A 10 9.39 -0.64 15.19
CA LEU A 10 9.37 -1.60 16.31
C LEU A 10 8.18 -1.37 17.23
N VAL A 11 7.64 -0.15 17.29
CA VAL A 11 6.45 0.14 18.09
C VAL A 11 5.15 -0.02 17.29
N GLY A 12 5.24 -0.51 16.05
CA GLY A 12 4.07 -0.88 15.25
C GLY A 12 3.50 0.20 14.35
N LYS A 13 4.11 1.37 14.28
CA LYS A 13 3.64 2.44 13.40
C LYS A 13 4.07 2.18 11.96
N VAL A 14 3.25 2.56 10.99
CA VAL A 14 3.53 2.30 9.58
C VAL A 14 4.54 3.31 9.07
N SER A 15 5.68 2.83 8.59
CA SER A 15 6.75 3.66 8.02
C SER A 15 6.76 3.65 6.50
N GLY A 16 6.11 2.68 5.88
CA GLY A 16 6.09 2.59 4.42
C GLY A 16 5.30 1.39 3.95
N TYR A 17 5.18 1.28 2.63
CA TYR A 17 4.50 0.14 2.01
C TYR A 17 4.99 -0.02 0.58
N ALA A 18 4.81 -1.24 0.06
CA ALA A 18 5.13 -1.56 -1.32
C ALA A 18 4.05 -2.47 -1.89
N VAL A 19 3.69 -2.22 -3.13
CA VAL A 19 2.77 -3.06 -3.90
C VAL A 19 3.51 -3.49 -5.15
N THR A 20 3.77 -4.77 -5.28
CA THR A 20 4.53 -5.31 -6.40
C THR A 20 3.81 -6.47 -7.06
N GLY A 21 4.13 -6.71 -8.32
CA GLY A 21 3.47 -7.72 -9.10
C GLY A 21 2.13 -7.25 -9.59
N HIS A 22 1.69 -7.82 -10.64
CA HIS A 22 0.34 -7.69 -11.17
C HIS A 22 0.17 -8.81 -12.17
N SER A 23 -1.02 -8.96 -12.66
CA SER A 23 -1.25 -9.96 -13.67
C SER A 23 -1.15 -9.30 -15.04
N ASP A 24 -0.01 -9.45 -15.74
CA ASP A 24 0.13 -9.01 -17.12
C ASP A 24 -0.79 -9.81 -18.03
N MET A 25 -1.14 -11.00 -17.60
CA MET A 25 -2.05 -11.91 -18.28
C MET A 25 -3.36 -11.94 -17.53
N ALA A 26 -3.80 -10.79 -17.04
CA ALA A 26 -4.92 -10.72 -16.15
C ALA A 26 -6.18 -11.27 -16.79
N GLU A 27 -6.74 -12.28 -16.16
CA GLU A 27 -8.08 -12.70 -16.46
C GLU A 27 -9.05 -11.61 -16.05
N TYR A 28 -10.22 -11.63 -16.62
CA TYR A 28 -11.28 -10.71 -16.23
C TYR A 28 -11.51 -10.82 -14.71
N GLY A 29 -11.41 -9.72 -14.01
CA GLY A 29 -11.52 -9.67 -12.56
C GLY A 29 -10.19 -9.39 -11.87
N GLN A 30 -9.07 -9.84 -12.43
CA GLN A 30 -7.75 -9.52 -11.88
C GLN A 30 -7.41 -8.05 -12.09
N ASP A 31 -7.80 -7.49 -13.22
CA ASP A 31 -7.62 -6.05 -13.49
C ASP A 31 -8.37 -5.19 -12.47
N ILE A 32 -9.55 -5.63 -12.06
CA ILE A 32 -10.35 -4.92 -11.06
C ILE A 32 -9.64 -4.96 -9.71
N VAL A 33 -9.06 -6.10 -9.34
CA VAL A 33 -8.30 -6.25 -8.09
C VAL A 33 -7.07 -5.36 -8.11
N CYS A 34 -6.30 -5.39 -9.19
CA CYS A 34 -5.13 -4.54 -9.36
C CYS A 34 -5.51 -3.05 -9.28
N ALA A 35 -6.59 -2.66 -9.96
CA ALA A 35 -7.05 -1.29 -9.94
C ALA A 35 -7.46 -0.85 -8.54
N GLY A 36 -8.16 -1.70 -7.81
CA GLY A 36 -8.57 -1.40 -6.45
C GLY A 36 -7.40 -1.18 -5.51
N ILE A 37 -6.43 -2.10 -5.53
CA ILE A 37 -5.24 -1.99 -4.69
C ILE A 37 -4.41 -0.77 -5.10
N SER A 38 -4.21 -0.56 -6.39
CA SER A 38 -3.45 0.58 -6.89
C SER A 38 -4.11 1.90 -6.52
N SER A 39 -5.44 1.96 -6.59
CA SER A 39 -6.19 3.16 -6.20
C SER A 39 -5.98 3.50 -4.72
N LEU A 40 -6.09 2.51 -3.84
CA LEU A 40 -5.86 2.72 -2.41
C LEU A 40 -4.43 3.18 -2.14
N ALA A 41 -3.45 2.52 -2.76
CA ALA A 41 -2.04 2.83 -2.55
C ALA A 41 -1.69 4.23 -3.03
N GLN A 42 -2.18 4.63 -4.19
CA GLN A 42 -1.90 5.95 -4.74
C GLN A 42 -2.67 7.05 -4.02
N THR A 43 -3.90 6.76 -3.58
CA THR A 43 -4.68 7.73 -2.80
C THR A 43 -3.99 8.02 -1.47
N ALA A 44 -3.47 7.00 -0.80
CA ALA A 44 -2.73 7.20 0.44
C ALA A 44 -1.47 8.04 0.21
N LEU A 45 -0.74 7.78 -0.89
CA LEU A 45 0.43 8.59 -1.25
C LEU A 45 0.05 10.06 -1.45
N LEU A 46 -1.06 10.33 -2.13
CA LEU A 46 -1.56 11.69 -2.31
C LEU A 46 -1.93 12.32 -0.96
N GLY A 47 -2.55 11.56 -0.08
CA GLY A 47 -2.89 12.05 1.26
C GLY A 47 -1.66 12.45 2.05
N ILE A 48 -0.63 11.61 2.05
CA ILE A 48 0.62 11.91 2.78
C ILE A 48 1.34 13.11 2.14
N GLY A 49 1.51 13.09 0.81
CA GLY A 49 2.32 14.09 0.12
C GLY A 49 1.62 15.41 -0.09
N LYS A 50 0.36 15.37 -0.51
CA LYS A 50 -0.37 16.60 -0.88
C LYS A 50 -1.24 17.16 0.23
N HIS A 51 -1.92 16.31 0.97
CA HIS A 51 -2.80 16.78 2.05
C HIS A 51 -2.01 17.12 3.31
N LEU A 52 -1.13 16.23 3.73
CA LEU A 52 -0.32 16.44 4.93
C LEU A 52 0.99 17.18 4.67
N HIS A 53 1.37 17.34 3.40
CA HIS A 53 2.63 17.97 3.01
C HIS A 53 3.86 17.30 3.63
N ARG A 54 3.84 15.97 3.72
CA ARG A 54 4.99 15.23 4.24
C ARG A 54 5.87 14.78 3.09
N GLU A 55 7.16 14.78 3.30
CA GLU A 55 8.11 14.26 2.34
C GLU A 55 8.15 12.75 2.39
N VAL A 56 8.19 12.13 1.22
CA VAL A 56 8.26 10.68 1.08
C VAL A 56 9.25 10.32 -0.01
N ASP A 57 9.88 9.17 0.12
CA ASP A 57 10.53 8.51 -1.00
C ASP A 57 9.49 7.64 -1.66
N TYR A 58 9.33 7.76 -2.97
CA TYR A 58 8.31 6.99 -3.65
C TYR A 58 8.73 6.62 -5.07
N LYS A 59 8.15 5.53 -5.52
CA LYS A 59 8.26 5.08 -6.91
C LYS A 59 6.87 4.61 -7.34
N VAL A 60 6.38 5.11 -8.46
CA VAL A 60 5.11 4.67 -9.04
C VAL A 60 5.39 4.23 -10.47
N ALA A 61 5.40 2.94 -10.68
CA ALA A 61 5.59 2.34 -11.99
C ALA A 61 4.63 1.16 -12.13
N SER A 62 4.42 0.70 -13.34
CA SER A 62 3.57 -0.45 -13.58
C SER A 62 4.11 -1.67 -12.84
N GLY A 63 3.30 -2.24 -11.95
CA GLY A 63 3.68 -3.42 -11.17
C GLY A 63 4.70 -3.17 -10.06
N ASP A 64 5.03 -1.91 -9.77
CA ASP A 64 5.99 -1.60 -8.71
C ASP A 64 5.71 -0.21 -8.13
N LEU A 65 4.98 -0.20 -7.03
CA LEU A 65 4.68 1.01 -6.29
C LEU A 65 5.32 0.89 -4.90
N ARG A 66 6.12 1.88 -4.53
CA ARG A 66 6.82 1.90 -3.24
C ARG A 66 6.71 3.27 -2.61
N VAL A 67 6.45 3.31 -1.31
CA VAL A 67 6.35 4.56 -0.55
C VAL A 67 7.03 4.36 0.79
N LYS A 68 7.87 5.31 1.16
CA LYS A 68 8.55 5.32 2.46
C LYS A 68 8.51 6.72 3.02
N LEU A 69 8.04 6.87 4.26
CA LEU A 69 8.08 8.16 4.95
C LEU A 69 9.53 8.56 5.21
N LYS A 70 9.85 9.83 4.99
CA LYS A 70 11.18 10.36 5.30
C LYS A 70 11.32 10.78 6.74
N SER A 71 10.21 11.00 7.43
CA SER A 71 10.21 11.36 8.86
C SER A 71 9.46 10.31 9.66
N GLU A 72 9.52 10.44 10.98
CA GLU A 72 8.83 9.52 11.88
C GLU A 72 7.33 9.53 11.63
N PRO A 73 6.68 8.36 11.65
CA PRO A 73 5.22 8.29 11.60
C PRO A 73 4.59 9.06 12.76
N ASP A 74 3.46 9.69 12.49
CA ASP A 74 2.68 10.38 13.52
C ASP A 74 1.21 10.00 13.39
N ASP A 75 0.36 10.58 14.23
CA ASP A 75 -1.06 10.20 14.26
C ASP A 75 -1.77 10.47 12.94
N LEU A 76 -1.37 11.53 12.23
CA LEU A 76 -1.98 11.85 10.94
C LEU A 76 -1.58 10.86 9.86
N THR A 77 -0.28 10.53 9.77
CA THR A 77 0.16 9.53 8.80
C THR A 77 -0.41 8.16 9.13
N GLU A 78 -0.52 7.82 10.42
CA GLU A 78 -1.13 6.57 10.85
C GLU A 78 -2.60 6.48 10.43
N ALA A 79 -3.36 7.57 10.57
CA ALA A 79 -4.77 7.57 10.17
C ALA A 79 -4.93 7.24 8.69
N ILE A 80 -4.08 7.82 7.84
CA ILE A 80 -4.14 7.55 6.39
C ILE A 80 -3.68 6.13 6.07
N LEU A 81 -2.52 5.73 6.60
CA LEU A 81 -1.90 4.46 6.23
C LEU A 81 -2.63 3.26 6.81
N GLU A 82 -3.11 3.34 8.03
CA GLU A 82 -3.90 2.26 8.61
C GLU A 82 -5.26 2.11 7.90
N THR A 83 -5.86 3.22 7.46
CA THR A 83 -7.09 3.17 6.66
C THR A 83 -6.85 2.46 5.33
N MET A 84 -5.74 2.78 4.66
CA MET A 84 -5.34 2.10 3.43
C MET A 84 -5.20 0.58 3.68
N ILE A 85 -4.52 0.20 4.76
CA ILE A 85 -4.29 -1.20 5.10
C ILE A 85 -5.61 -1.94 5.33
N LEU A 86 -6.57 -1.31 6.00
CA LEU A 86 -7.90 -1.91 6.17
C LEU A 86 -8.54 -2.21 4.82
N GLY A 87 -8.40 -1.32 3.86
CA GLY A 87 -8.90 -1.54 2.50
C GLY A 87 -8.19 -2.70 1.81
N PHE A 88 -6.86 -2.79 1.95
CA PHE A 88 -6.10 -3.91 1.40
C PHE A 88 -6.57 -5.25 1.98
N VAL A 89 -6.79 -5.29 3.29
CA VAL A 89 -7.23 -6.51 3.97
C VAL A 89 -8.59 -6.97 3.44
N GLU A 90 -9.50 -6.04 3.21
CA GLU A 90 -10.82 -6.39 2.67
C GLU A 90 -10.73 -6.94 1.24
N ILE A 91 -9.85 -6.38 0.43
CA ILE A 91 -9.64 -6.90 -0.92
C ILE A 91 -9.00 -8.28 -0.87
N GLU A 92 -8.03 -8.48 0.00
CA GLU A 92 -7.37 -9.79 0.17
C GLU A 92 -8.38 -10.87 0.58
N LYS A 93 -9.31 -10.54 1.48
CA LYS A 93 -10.33 -11.50 1.94
C LYS A 93 -11.19 -12.01 0.79
N ILE A 94 -11.48 -11.15 -0.18
CA ILE A 94 -12.33 -11.51 -1.33
C ILE A 94 -11.49 -12.23 -2.40
N ASN A 95 -10.20 -11.98 -2.44
CA ASN A 95 -9.32 -12.48 -3.50
C ASN A 95 -8.04 -13.12 -2.91
N PRO A 96 -8.17 -14.13 -2.03
CA PRO A 96 -7.00 -14.64 -1.30
C PRO A 96 -5.98 -15.36 -2.19
N LYS A 97 -6.39 -15.79 -3.38
CA LYS A 97 -5.48 -16.43 -4.32
C LYS A 97 -4.69 -15.43 -5.17
N SER A 98 -5.12 -14.17 -5.19
CA SER A 98 -4.54 -13.15 -6.06
C SER A 98 -3.74 -12.10 -5.30
N VAL A 99 -3.98 -11.96 -4.00
CA VAL A 99 -3.39 -10.91 -3.17
C VAL A 99 -2.79 -11.52 -1.91
N ARG A 100 -1.57 -11.10 -1.60
CA ARG A 100 -0.88 -11.52 -0.38
C ARG A 100 -0.33 -10.31 0.34
N ILE A 101 -0.63 -10.20 1.63
CA ILE A 101 -0.14 -9.11 2.47
C ILE A 101 0.90 -9.66 3.44
N LEU A 102 2.06 -9.02 3.47
CA LEU A 102 3.17 -9.34 4.37
C LEU A 102 3.48 -8.10 5.21
N GLU A 103 3.73 -8.31 6.47
CA GLU A 103 4.15 -7.23 7.37
C GLU A 103 5.59 -7.44 7.81
N HIS A 104 6.35 -6.36 7.84
CA HIS A 104 7.73 -6.34 8.31
C HIS A 104 7.84 -5.31 9.43
N ARG A 105 8.44 -5.72 10.52
CA ARG A 105 8.63 -4.83 11.67
C ARG A 105 10.12 -4.71 11.97
N ARG A 106 10.62 -3.51 11.91
CA ARG A 106 12.05 -3.24 12.11
C ARG A 106 12.30 -2.00 12.94
#